data_df00cb2a7f7e1108dc7a107c1ef17031
#
_entry.id   df00cb2a7f7e1108dc7a107c1ef17031
#
_cell.length_a   1.000
_cell.length_b   1.000
_cell.length_c   1.000
_cell.angle_alpha   90.00
_cell.angle_beta   90.00
_cell.angle_gamma   90.00
#
_symmetry.space_group_name_H-M   'P 1'
#
loop_
_entity.id
_entity.type
_entity.pdbx_description
1 polymer ?
#
loop_
_entity_poly.entity_id
_entity_poly.type
_entity_poly.pdbx_seq_one_letter_code
_entity_poly.pdbx_strand_id
1 'polypeptide(L)'
;LIESASSSLKGDEQTQEMVIVSLGNNRRMAIRLSDVVRLEEVKRSDLESSGKECVVQYRNEIMPLIDIPKIFHSAEGLQKADDTLNVVVHIHEGKSLGLIVEKILDIVQGKINNKRAIEGSNIMGNIITNNSVIDTINIKRIVQNFLKFAG
;
A
#
# COMPACT_ATOMS: atom_id res chain seq x y z
N LEU A 1 13.75 -11.99 32.67
CA LEU A 1 13.37 -11.69 32.20
C LEU A 1 12.82 -11.22 31.73
N ILE A 2 12.89 -11.13 31.79
CA ILE A 2 12.37 -10.61 31.23
C ILE A 2 11.93 -10.42 30.43
N GLU A 3 12.10 -10.69 30.04
CA GLU A 3 11.70 -10.37 29.16
C GLU A 3 10.85 -10.37 28.77
N SER A 4 10.78 -10.91 28.97
CA SER A 4 9.89 -10.84 28.54
C SER A 4 9.08 -10.38 28.64
N ALA A 5 9.10 -10.29 29.09
CA ALA A 5 8.29 -9.77 29.10
C ALA A 5 7.78 -9.14 28.55
N SER A 6 8.09 -9.03 28.38
CA SER A 6 7.69 -8.46 27.82
C SER A 6 7.03 -8.59 27.04
N SER A 7 7.14 -9.09 26.81
CA SER A 7 6.60 -9.25 25.99
C SER A 7 5.40 -9.19 26.01
N SER A 8 5.14 -9.38 26.54
CA SER A 8 4.09 -9.31 26.63
C SER A 8 3.39 -8.40 26.27
N LEU A 9 3.74 -8.27 26.06
CA LEU A 9 3.31 -7.56 25.71
C LEU A 9 2.34 -7.45 25.07
N LYS A 10 2.12 -7.71 24.85
CA LYS A 10 1.12 -7.31 24.58
C LYS A 10 0.72 -7.12 23.24
N GLY A 11 -0.37 -7.58 22.68
CA GLY A 11 -0.76 -7.60 21.32
C GLY A 11 -0.84 -6.23 20.69
N ASP A 12 -1.29 -5.24 21.43
CA ASP A 12 -1.42 -3.89 20.90
C ASP A 12 -0.11 -3.13 20.89
N GLU A 13 0.96 -3.75 21.39
CA GLU A 13 2.28 -3.14 21.35
C GLU A 13 3.23 -3.83 20.38
N GLN A 14 2.70 -4.73 19.58
CA GLN A 14 3.54 -5.42 18.61
C GLN A 14 4.04 -4.47 17.54
N THR A 15 5.28 -4.67 17.14
CA THR A 15 5.84 -3.94 16.01
C THR A 15 5.70 -4.79 14.77
N GLN A 16 5.56 -4.13 13.63
CA GLN A 16 5.54 -4.75 12.33
C GLN A 16 6.42 -3.97 11.39
N GLU A 17 6.93 -4.66 10.38
CA GLU A 17 7.66 -3.99 9.34
C GLU A 17 6.66 -3.37 8.37
N MET A 18 6.94 -2.11 8.02
CA MET A 18 6.04 -1.31 7.20
C MET A 18 6.83 -0.67 6.08
N VAL A 19 6.21 -0.59 4.92
CA VAL A 19 6.74 0.18 3.80
C VAL A 19 6.10 1.55 3.85
N ILE A 20 6.92 2.58 3.92
CA ILE A 20 6.43 3.96 3.90
C ILE A 20 6.46 4.44 2.47
N VAL A 21 5.31 4.91 2.00
CA VAL A 21 5.18 5.39 0.63
C VAL A 21 4.70 6.83 0.65
N SER A 22 5.05 7.57 -0.39
CA SER A 22 4.50 8.89 -0.64
C SER A 22 3.38 8.76 -1.66
N LEU A 23 2.28 9.45 -1.43
CA LEU A 23 1.19 9.54 -2.38
C LEU A 23 1.19 10.86 -3.14
N GLY A 24 2.23 11.68 -2.93
CA GLY A 24 2.28 13.03 -3.46
C GLY A 24 1.71 14.02 -2.48
N ASN A 25 1.97 15.32 -2.72
CA ASN A 25 1.46 16.41 -1.87
C ASN A 25 1.90 16.25 -0.42
N ASN A 26 3.10 15.72 -0.20
CA ASN A 26 3.66 15.49 1.12
C ASN A 26 2.86 14.51 1.98
N ARG A 27 2.01 13.72 1.36
CA ARG A 27 1.24 12.72 2.11
C ARG A 27 1.99 11.42 2.13
N ARG A 28 2.31 10.95 3.33
CA ARG A 28 2.95 9.66 3.53
C ARG A 28 1.96 8.69 4.15
N MET A 29 2.03 7.44 3.73
CA MET A 29 1.20 6.39 4.30
C MET A 29 2.03 5.13 4.42
N ALA A 30 1.56 4.19 5.23
CA ALA A 30 2.27 2.96 5.49
C ALA A 30 1.49 1.78 4.91
N ILE A 31 2.23 0.82 4.39
CA ILE A 31 1.68 -0.46 3.93
C ILE A 31 2.40 -1.55 4.69
N ARG A 32 1.67 -2.50 5.25
CA ARG A 32 2.30 -3.61 5.96
C ARG A 32 3.18 -4.39 4.98
N LEU A 33 4.41 -4.66 5.38
CA LEU A 33 5.33 -5.40 4.52
C LEU A 33 4.77 -6.80 4.20
N SER A 34 3.96 -7.36 5.09
CA SER A 34 3.33 -8.64 4.85
C SER A 34 2.34 -8.61 3.69
N ASP A 35 1.88 -7.44 3.27
CA ASP A 35 1.00 -7.30 2.11
C ASP A 35 1.78 -7.07 0.81
N VAL A 36 3.09 -7.00 0.88
CA VAL A 36 3.94 -6.64 -0.25
C VAL A 36 4.74 -7.87 -0.69
N VAL A 37 4.60 -8.23 -1.96
CA VAL A 37 5.39 -9.31 -2.53
C VAL A 37 6.65 -8.76 -3.18
N ARG A 38 6.53 -7.64 -3.86
CA ARG A 38 7.64 -7.01 -4.57
C ARG A 38 7.42 -5.52 -4.67
N LEU A 39 8.51 -4.80 -4.87
CA LEU A 39 8.50 -3.39 -5.22
C LEU A 39 9.08 -3.29 -6.62
N GLU A 40 8.31 -2.71 -7.55
CA GLU A 40 8.69 -2.68 -8.95
C GLU A 40 8.60 -1.28 -9.51
N GLU A 41 9.34 -1.07 -10.59
CA GLU A 41 9.16 0.10 -11.43
C GLU A 41 8.58 -0.35 -12.75
N VAL A 42 7.54 0.35 -13.21
CA VAL A 42 6.84 0.01 -14.44
C VAL A 42 6.93 1.20 -15.37
N LYS A 43 7.28 0.97 -16.62
CA LYS A 43 7.34 2.04 -17.60
C LYS A 43 5.92 2.47 -17.98
N ARG A 44 5.71 3.77 -17.99
CA ARG A 44 4.40 4.30 -18.38
C ARG A 44 4.03 3.85 -19.79
N SER A 45 5.02 3.70 -20.67
CA SER A 45 4.78 3.25 -22.03
C SER A 45 4.33 1.80 -22.11
N ASP A 46 4.48 1.02 -21.06
CA ASP A 46 4.03 -0.38 -21.02
C ASP A 46 2.60 -0.52 -20.52
N LEU A 47 1.95 0.57 -20.15
CA LEU A 47 0.58 0.53 -19.64
C LEU A 47 -0.40 0.33 -20.78
N GLU A 48 -1.43 -0.46 -20.51
CA GLU A 48 -2.49 -0.71 -21.47
C GLU A 48 -3.83 -0.49 -20.77
N SER A 49 -4.82 -0.10 -21.58
CA SER A 49 -6.16 0.09 -21.06
C SER A 49 -6.99 -1.15 -21.38
N SER A 50 -7.71 -1.62 -20.38
CA SER A 50 -8.64 -2.73 -20.55
C SER A 50 -9.95 -2.30 -19.92
N GLY A 51 -10.86 -1.76 -20.74
CA GLY A 51 -12.07 -1.13 -20.24
C GLY A 51 -11.73 0.12 -19.47
N LYS A 52 -12.15 0.17 -18.21
CA LYS A 52 -11.83 1.30 -17.33
C LYS A 52 -10.56 1.07 -16.52
N GLU A 53 -9.93 -0.08 -16.73
CA GLU A 53 -8.78 -0.46 -15.93
C GLU A 53 -7.50 -0.15 -16.68
N CYS A 54 -6.47 0.16 -15.93
CA CYS A 54 -5.11 0.25 -16.42
C CYS A 54 -4.40 -1.03 -16.03
N VAL A 55 -3.72 -1.67 -16.98
CA VAL A 55 -3.07 -2.94 -16.73
C VAL A 55 -1.67 -2.91 -17.32
N VAL A 56 -0.85 -3.86 -16.89
CA VAL A 56 0.49 -4.03 -17.44
C VAL A 56 0.78 -5.53 -17.47
N GLN A 57 1.60 -5.95 -18.43
CA GLN A 57 2.06 -7.33 -18.46
C GLN A 57 3.16 -7.49 -17.41
N TYR A 58 3.00 -8.50 -16.55
CA TYR A 58 3.89 -8.74 -15.44
C TYR A 58 4.03 -10.25 -15.26
N ARG A 59 5.24 -10.76 -15.49
CA ARG A 59 5.56 -12.18 -15.29
C ARG A 59 4.59 -13.10 -16.02
N ASN A 60 4.34 -12.79 -17.30
CA ASN A 60 3.47 -13.56 -18.19
C ASN A 60 2.00 -13.53 -17.80
N GLU A 61 1.60 -12.54 -17.00
CA GLU A 61 0.21 -12.33 -16.62
C GLU A 61 -0.16 -10.88 -16.83
N ILE A 62 -1.44 -10.62 -16.91
CA ILE A 62 -1.97 -9.26 -16.94
C ILE A 62 -2.17 -8.83 -15.50
N MET A 63 -1.48 -7.79 -15.08
CA MET A 63 -1.59 -7.27 -13.72
C MET A 63 -2.37 -5.98 -13.73
N PRO A 64 -3.56 -5.95 -13.12
CA PRO A 64 -4.29 -4.70 -12.96
C PRO A 64 -3.55 -3.75 -12.02
N LEU A 65 -3.69 -2.46 -12.27
CA LEU A 65 -3.04 -1.42 -11.47
C LEU A 65 -4.12 -0.60 -10.77
N ILE A 66 -3.89 -0.36 -9.49
CA ILE A 66 -4.78 0.45 -8.65
C ILE A 66 -4.04 1.73 -8.31
N ASP A 67 -4.63 2.87 -8.64
CA ASP A 67 -4.03 4.18 -8.42
C ASP A 67 -4.31 4.61 -6.98
N ILE A 68 -3.40 4.31 -6.07
CA ILE A 68 -3.59 4.60 -4.65
C ILE A 68 -3.70 6.10 -4.38
N PRO A 69 -2.84 6.96 -4.96
CA PRO A 69 -3.01 8.40 -4.76
C PRO A 69 -4.41 8.89 -5.11
N LYS A 70 -5.01 8.37 -6.17
CA LYS A 70 -6.35 8.79 -6.57
C LYS A 70 -7.38 8.42 -5.52
N ILE A 71 -7.25 7.25 -4.91
CA ILE A 71 -8.17 6.80 -3.86
C ILE A 71 -8.15 7.75 -2.67
N PHE A 72 -6.97 8.29 -2.35
CA PHE A 72 -6.80 9.20 -1.22
C PHE A 72 -6.82 10.67 -1.66
N HIS A 73 -7.35 10.94 -2.86
CA HIS A 73 -7.57 12.32 -3.36
C HIS A 73 -6.27 13.10 -3.51
N SER A 74 -5.20 12.41 -3.84
CA SER A 74 -3.95 13.06 -4.21
C SER A 74 -3.89 13.21 -5.72
N ALA A 75 -3.23 14.25 -6.20
CA ALA A 75 -3.11 14.49 -7.64
C ALA A 75 -1.98 13.71 -8.30
N GLU A 76 -1.21 12.94 -7.52
CA GLU A 76 -0.08 12.19 -8.04
C GLU A 76 -0.52 10.83 -8.59
N GLY A 77 0.42 9.93 -8.82
CA GLY A 77 0.11 8.64 -9.37
C GLY A 77 0.11 8.66 -10.87
N LEU A 78 -0.94 8.13 -11.49
CA LEU A 78 -1.02 8.07 -12.94
C LEU A 78 -1.03 9.43 -13.61
N GLN A 79 -1.43 10.47 -12.88
CA GLN A 79 -1.46 11.83 -13.45
C GLN A 79 -0.10 12.48 -13.50
N LYS A 80 0.88 11.92 -12.80
CA LYS A 80 2.22 12.47 -12.81
C LYS A 80 2.89 12.18 -14.14
N ALA A 81 3.72 13.12 -14.60
CA ALA A 81 4.31 13.04 -15.94
C ALA A 81 5.59 12.23 -16.03
N ASP A 82 5.99 11.51 -14.98
CA ASP A 82 7.19 10.70 -15.00
C ASP A 82 7.07 9.53 -15.96
N ASP A 83 8.19 9.10 -16.51
CA ASP A 83 8.23 7.99 -17.44
C ASP A 83 8.03 6.64 -16.76
N THR A 84 8.26 6.56 -15.47
CA THR A 84 8.10 5.32 -14.72
C THR A 84 7.15 5.52 -13.55
N LEU A 85 6.51 4.42 -13.18
CA LEU A 85 5.62 4.37 -12.02
C LEU A 85 6.22 3.43 -10.99
N ASN A 86 6.13 3.82 -9.73
CA ASN A 86 6.48 2.94 -8.63
C ASN A 86 5.26 2.10 -8.25
N VAL A 87 5.44 0.80 -8.18
CA VAL A 87 4.34 -0.13 -7.99
C VAL A 87 4.69 -1.07 -6.85
N VAL A 88 3.76 -1.18 -5.91
CA VAL A 88 3.83 -2.18 -4.85
C VAL A 88 2.99 -3.36 -5.31
N VAL A 89 3.61 -4.52 -5.46
CA VAL A 89 2.91 -5.71 -5.93
C VAL A 89 2.33 -6.47 -4.75
N HIS A 90 1.05 -6.75 -4.84
CA HIS A 90 0.29 -7.48 -3.83
C HIS A 90 -0.35 -8.69 -4.52
N ILE A 91 -0.47 -9.80 -3.80
CA ILE A 91 -1.15 -10.99 -4.35
C ILE A 91 -2.44 -11.21 -3.59
N HIS A 92 -3.53 -11.33 -4.34
CA HIS A 92 -4.85 -11.62 -3.80
C HIS A 92 -5.41 -12.82 -4.53
N GLU A 93 -5.65 -13.90 -3.78
CA GLU A 93 -6.19 -15.15 -4.34
C GLU A 93 -5.38 -15.63 -5.55
N GLY A 94 -4.08 -15.59 -5.41
CA GLY A 94 -3.16 -16.08 -6.42
C GLY A 94 -2.89 -15.15 -7.58
N LYS A 95 -3.51 -13.97 -7.60
CA LYS A 95 -3.33 -13.01 -8.70
C LYS A 95 -2.60 -11.79 -8.23
N SER A 96 -1.71 -11.29 -9.09
CA SER A 96 -0.94 -10.10 -8.79
C SER A 96 -1.75 -8.85 -9.06
N LEU A 97 -1.67 -7.90 -8.15
CA LEU A 97 -2.26 -6.58 -8.28
C LEU A 97 -1.16 -5.56 -8.01
N GLY A 98 -1.10 -4.52 -8.82
CA GLY A 98 -0.12 -3.48 -8.64
C GLY A 98 -0.73 -2.24 -8.03
N LEU A 99 -0.14 -1.78 -6.95
CA LEU A 99 -0.59 -0.58 -6.25
C LEU A 99 0.36 0.53 -6.61
N ILE A 100 -0.13 1.51 -7.37
CA ILE A 100 0.69 2.64 -7.81
C ILE A 100 0.83 3.61 -6.64
N VAL A 101 2.07 4.00 -6.36
CA VAL A 101 2.37 5.02 -5.37
C VAL A 101 3.31 6.04 -6.01
N GLU A 102 3.43 7.22 -5.39
CA GLU A 102 4.31 8.24 -5.95
C GLU A 102 5.77 7.86 -5.75
N LYS A 103 6.12 7.48 -4.53
CA LYS A 103 7.48 7.04 -4.18
C LYS A 103 7.44 6.03 -3.07
N ILE A 104 8.44 5.16 -3.07
CA ILE A 104 8.70 4.27 -1.96
C ILE A 104 9.83 4.91 -1.17
N LEU A 105 9.55 5.24 0.10
CA LEU A 105 10.46 6.06 0.89
C LEU A 105 11.37 5.25 1.80
N ASP A 106 10.81 4.24 2.50
CA ASP A 106 11.59 3.55 3.53
C ASP A 106 10.87 2.29 3.95
N ILE A 107 11.59 1.43 4.63
CA ILE A 107 11.01 0.27 5.33
C ILE A 107 11.40 0.44 6.79
N VAL A 108 10.39 0.50 7.64
CA VAL A 108 10.59 0.79 9.06
C VAL A 108 9.82 -0.21 9.91
N GLN A 109 10.19 -0.30 11.17
CA GLN A 109 9.39 -1.00 12.16
C GLN A 109 8.55 0.01 12.90
N GLY A 110 7.28 -0.27 13.04
CA GLY A 110 6.38 0.62 13.74
C GLY A 110 5.45 -0.14 14.65
N LYS A 111 5.00 0.51 15.69
CA LYS A 111 3.99 -0.05 16.59
C LYS A 111 2.63 0.19 15.99
N ILE A 112 1.85 -0.88 15.91
CA ILE A 112 0.51 -0.80 15.35
C ILE A 112 -0.44 -0.22 16.39
N ASN A 113 -1.21 0.76 15.97
CA ASN A 113 -2.25 1.36 16.79
C ASN A 113 -3.57 1.26 16.02
N ASN A 114 -4.43 0.36 16.45
CA ASN A 114 -5.70 0.12 15.80
C ASN A 114 -6.85 0.85 16.47
N LYS A 115 -6.58 1.65 17.50
CA LYS A 115 -7.64 2.26 18.29
C LYS A 115 -8.47 3.26 17.50
N ARG A 116 -7.89 3.81 16.44
CA ARG A 116 -8.59 4.78 15.61
C ARG A 116 -8.96 4.22 14.24
N ALA A 117 -8.89 2.89 14.11
CA ALA A 117 -9.35 2.26 12.87
C ALA A 117 -10.86 2.48 12.76
N ILE A 118 -11.29 2.95 11.59
CA ILE A 118 -12.69 3.16 11.31
C ILE A 118 -13.14 2.05 10.39
N GLU A 119 -14.16 1.31 10.84
CA GLU A 119 -14.68 0.21 10.04
C GLU A 119 -15.18 0.76 8.71
N GLY A 120 -14.84 0.09 7.63
CA GLY A 120 -15.23 0.53 6.30
C GLY A 120 -14.33 1.59 5.70
N SER A 121 -13.27 1.98 6.39
CA SER A 121 -12.34 2.99 5.90
C SER A 121 -11.20 2.35 5.12
N ASN A 122 -10.63 3.13 4.19
CA ASN A 122 -9.41 2.72 3.48
C ASN A 122 -8.17 2.87 4.34
N ILE A 123 -8.32 3.34 5.57
CA ILE A 123 -7.26 3.44 6.56
C ILE A 123 -7.57 2.47 7.68
N MET A 124 -6.61 1.58 8.00
CA MET A 124 -6.83 0.54 8.99
C MET A 124 -6.19 0.87 10.34
N GLY A 125 -5.97 2.13 10.61
CA GLY A 125 -5.30 2.56 11.82
C GLY A 125 -4.03 3.30 11.45
N ASN A 126 -3.09 3.35 12.39
CA ASN A 126 -1.82 4.01 12.11
C ASN A 126 -0.68 3.27 12.77
N ILE A 127 0.52 3.66 12.41
CA ILE A 127 1.72 3.17 13.07
C ILE A 127 2.40 4.35 13.75
N ILE A 128 3.12 4.03 14.82
CA ILE A 128 3.94 4.99 15.52
C ILE A 128 5.38 4.57 15.31
N THR A 129 6.16 5.46 14.74
CA THR A 129 7.58 5.25 14.51
C THR A 129 8.31 6.50 14.94
N ASN A 130 9.43 6.34 15.57
CA ASN A 130 10.26 7.43 16.12
C ASN A 130 9.45 8.66 16.49
N ASN A 131 9.33 9.63 15.61
CA ASN A 131 8.63 10.88 15.92
C ASN A 131 7.41 11.10 15.06
N SER A 132 6.87 10.04 14.46
CA SER A 132 5.80 10.18 13.49
C SER A 132 4.66 9.23 13.77
N VAL A 133 3.47 9.69 13.45
CA VAL A 133 2.26 8.85 13.40
C VAL A 133 1.86 8.83 11.94
N ILE A 134 1.81 7.63 11.35
CA ILE A 134 1.58 7.47 9.91
C ILE A 134 0.38 6.56 9.72
N ASP A 135 -0.59 7.02 8.93
CA ASP A 135 -1.78 6.22 8.62
C ASP A 135 -1.40 5.00 7.80
N THR A 136 -2.04 3.88 8.11
CA THR A 136 -1.81 2.61 7.44
C THR A 136 -2.92 2.32 6.45
N ILE A 137 -2.54 2.02 5.22
CA ILE A 137 -3.50 1.74 4.14
C ILE A 137 -4.12 0.37 4.35
N ASN A 138 -5.43 0.31 4.24
CA ASN A 138 -6.17 -0.95 4.31
C ASN A 138 -6.20 -1.59 2.92
N ILE A 139 -5.13 -2.32 2.61
CA ILE A 139 -4.98 -2.93 1.29
C ILE A 139 -6.11 -3.90 0.99
N LYS A 140 -6.47 -4.73 1.97
CA LYS A 140 -7.52 -5.72 1.76
C LYS A 140 -8.82 -5.07 1.31
N ARG A 141 -9.20 -3.98 1.97
CA ARG A 141 -10.44 -3.29 1.63
C ARG A 141 -10.36 -2.66 0.24
N ILE A 142 -9.23 -2.02 -0.05
CA ILE A 142 -9.05 -1.38 -1.36
C ILE A 142 -9.12 -2.43 -2.48
N VAL A 143 -8.48 -3.56 -2.28
CA VAL A 143 -8.49 -4.65 -3.26
C VAL A 143 -9.90 -5.21 -3.42
N GLN A 144 -10.61 -5.44 -2.32
CA GLN A 144 -11.96 -5.95 -2.39
C GLN A 144 -12.88 -4.99 -3.15
N ASN A 145 -12.77 -3.70 -2.88
CA ASN A 145 -13.56 -2.71 -3.59
C ASN A 145 -13.21 -2.67 -5.07
N PHE A 146 -11.93 -2.73 -5.37
CA PHE A 146 -11.48 -2.71 -6.76
C PHE A 146 -12.05 -3.90 -7.53
N LEU A 147 -11.96 -5.10 -6.97
CA LEU A 147 -12.43 -6.30 -7.64
C LEU A 147 -13.95 -6.30 -7.78
N LYS A 148 -14.65 -5.73 -6.83
CA LYS A 148 -16.11 -5.65 -6.88
C LYS A 148 -16.59 -4.82 -8.05
N PHE A 149 -15.86 -3.75 -8.39
CA PHE A 149 -16.27 -2.85 -9.47
C PHE A 149 -15.56 -3.11 -10.80
N ALA A 150 -14.54 -3.97 -10.80
CA ALA A 150 -13.80 -4.28 -12.01
C ALA A 150 -14.40 -5.43 -12.78
N GLY A 151 -15.15 -6.26 -12.11
CA GLY A 151 -15.79 -7.39 -12.74
C GLY A 151 -17.03 -7.00 -13.43
#